data_cd875d56602a2b8ebe0b24d003adae68
#
_entry.id   cd875d56602a2b8ebe0b24d003adae68
#
_cell.length_a   1.000
_cell.length_b   1.000
_cell.length_c   1.000
_cell.angle_alpha   90.00
_cell.angle_beta   90.00
_cell.angle_gamma   90.00
#
_symmetry.space_group_name_H-M   'P 1'
#
loop_
_entity.id
_entity.type
_entity.pdbx_description
1 polymer ?
#
loop_
_entity_poly.entity_id
_entity_poly.type
_entity_poly.pdbx_seq_one_letter_code
_entity_poly.pdbx_strand_id
1 'polypeptide(L)'
;MAEHRHFRDAAAASGTSQPALSGAVAALEDALGAQLVERTTRKVIITPLGERVLDHARRVLSSLHALTEEVEAARRPFTGPLHLGVIPTVAPYLLPALLRLVRTSYPDLELHVHEERTPSLLDGLAAGRLDVLLLALPSGGSSPTRDIPLFDEDFVLVTPPGHPLAGRASVPRDVLLDLDVLLLEEGHCLRDQALDICREAGADLPQGGSTRAAGLSTLVQLVAGGLGVTLLPATALDVEAGRTDRLASVRFADPAPGRRIGLATRPGSARTAEYDRFAATLRDALRELPVRIVE
;
A
#
# COMPACT_ATOMS: atom_id res chain seq x y z
N MET A 1 -6.72 -19.11 -6.86
CA MET A 1 -5.86 -20.32 -6.93
C MET A 1 -4.38 -19.95 -6.98
N ALA A 2 -3.97 -19.10 -7.89
CA ALA A 2 -2.57 -18.64 -8.04
C ALA A 2 -2.04 -17.93 -6.77
N GLU A 3 -2.85 -17.15 -6.12
CA GLU A 3 -2.49 -16.39 -4.91
C GLU A 3 -2.36 -17.26 -3.67
N HIS A 4 -3.27 -18.21 -3.48
CA HIS A 4 -3.33 -19.02 -2.25
C HIS A 4 -2.49 -20.29 -2.34
N ARG A 5 -2.17 -20.77 -3.54
CA ARG A 5 -1.44 -22.04 -3.80
C ARG A 5 -1.99 -23.25 -3.05
N HIS A 6 -3.26 -23.17 -2.64
CA HIS A 6 -4.00 -24.19 -1.91
C HIS A 6 -5.49 -24.17 -2.32
N PHE A 7 -6.04 -25.31 -2.75
CA PHE A 7 -7.42 -25.37 -3.29
C PHE A 7 -8.49 -24.99 -2.27
N ARG A 8 -8.31 -25.34 -1.00
CA ARG A 8 -9.28 -25.03 0.06
C ARG A 8 -9.34 -23.52 0.30
N ASP A 9 -8.18 -22.89 0.45
CA ASP A 9 -8.08 -21.46 0.77
C ASP A 9 -8.55 -20.61 -0.41
N ALA A 10 -8.16 -21.00 -1.64
CA ALA A 10 -8.62 -20.37 -2.86
C ALA A 10 -10.16 -20.50 -3.05
N ALA A 11 -10.73 -21.66 -2.72
CA ALA A 11 -12.18 -21.87 -2.80
C ALA A 11 -12.93 -20.99 -1.80
N ALA A 12 -12.45 -20.92 -0.55
CA ALA A 12 -13.02 -20.06 0.48
C ALA A 12 -12.97 -18.57 0.05
N ALA A 13 -11.82 -18.10 -0.46
CA ALA A 13 -11.65 -16.75 -0.97
C ALA A 13 -12.53 -16.44 -2.20
N SER A 14 -12.90 -17.44 -2.97
CA SER A 14 -13.75 -17.29 -4.16
C SER A 14 -15.24 -17.56 -3.89
N GLY A 15 -15.64 -17.73 -2.62
CA GLY A 15 -17.03 -18.01 -2.24
C GLY A 15 -17.59 -19.32 -2.83
N THR A 16 -16.73 -20.33 -3.09
CA THR A 16 -17.12 -21.59 -3.71
C THR A 16 -16.62 -22.81 -2.92
N SER A 17 -17.05 -24.00 -3.31
CA SER A 17 -16.54 -25.23 -2.70
C SER A 17 -15.23 -25.69 -3.36
N GLN A 18 -14.35 -26.38 -2.60
CA GLN A 18 -13.11 -26.93 -3.13
C GLN A 18 -13.33 -27.88 -4.35
N PRO A 19 -14.32 -28.79 -4.36
CA PRO A 19 -14.62 -29.62 -5.54
C PRO A 19 -15.02 -28.78 -6.75
N ALA A 20 -15.84 -27.74 -6.57
CA ALA A 20 -16.27 -26.89 -7.67
C ALA A 20 -15.08 -26.11 -8.27
N LEU A 21 -14.21 -25.52 -7.44
CA LEU A 21 -13.00 -24.84 -7.90
C LEU A 21 -12.06 -25.82 -8.62
N SER A 22 -11.88 -27.02 -8.07
CA SER A 22 -11.03 -28.05 -8.71
C SER A 22 -11.58 -28.49 -10.07
N GLY A 23 -12.91 -28.64 -10.19
CA GLY A 23 -13.58 -28.95 -11.45
C GLY A 23 -13.45 -27.82 -12.47
N ALA A 24 -13.59 -26.56 -12.04
CA ALA A 24 -13.43 -25.39 -12.90
C ALA A 24 -12.00 -25.27 -13.46
N VAL A 25 -10.98 -25.53 -12.63
CA VAL A 25 -9.58 -25.54 -13.09
C VAL A 25 -9.35 -26.68 -14.09
N ALA A 26 -9.85 -27.90 -13.83
CA ALA A 26 -9.72 -29.02 -14.75
C ALA A 26 -10.42 -28.72 -16.09
N ALA A 27 -11.63 -28.17 -16.07
CA ALA A 27 -12.34 -27.78 -17.29
C ALA A 27 -11.58 -26.72 -18.11
N LEU A 28 -10.90 -25.80 -17.45
CA LEU A 28 -10.05 -24.80 -18.12
C LEU A 28 -8.82 -25.46 -18.76
N GLU A 29 -8.17 -26.39 -18.05
CA GLU A 29 -7.03 -27.16 -18.56
C GLU A 29 -7.44 -28.01 -19.78
N ASP A 30 -8.58 -28.66 -19.73
CA ASP A 30 -9.16 -29.43 -20.83
C ASP A 30 -9.48 -28.53 -22.05
N ALA A 31 -10.11 -27.39 -21.82
CA ALA A 31 -10.44 -26.45 -22.89
C ALA A 31 -9.20 -25.86 -23.57
N LEU A 32 -8.11 -25.67 -22.85
CA LEU A 32 -6.85 -25.16 -23.36
C LEU A 32 -5.92 -26.27 -23.88
N GLY A 33 -6.24 -27.55 -23.62
CA GLY A 33 -5.41 -28.68 -23.95
C GLY A 33 -4.04 -28.68 -23.26
N ALA A 34 -3.96 -28.09 -22.08
CA ALA A 34 -2.68 -27.86 -21.40
C ALA A 34 -2.82 -27.87 -19.87
N GLN A 35 -1.84 -28.44 -19.20
CA GLN A 35 -1.76 -28.44 -17.75
C GLN A 35 -1.24 -27.09 -17.23
N LEU A 36 -2.05 -26.42 -16.41
CA LEU A 36 -1.73 -25.12 -15.84
C LEU A 36 -1.26 -25.24 -14.38
N VAL A 37 -1.65 -26.30 -13.68
CA VAL A 37 -1.29 -26.55 -12.29
C VAL A 37 -0.81 -27.97 -12.06
N GLU A 38 0.24 -28.13 -11.29
CA GLU A 38 0.70 -29.41 -10.76
C GLU A 38 0.17 -29.60 -9.34
N ARG A 39 -0.44 -30.76 -9.09
CA ARG A 39 -1.01 -31.11 -7.78
C ARG A 39 -0.04 -32.01 -7.02
N THR A 40 0.49 -31.54 -5.94
CA THR A 40 1.18 -32.39 -4.95
C THR A 40 0.30 -32.62 -3.74
N THR A 41 0.64 -33.60 -2.92
CA THR A 41 -0.12 -33.89 -1.67
C THR A 41 -0.12 -32.73 -0.67
N ARG A 42 0.75 -31.75 -0.83
CA ARG A 42 0.93 -30.63 0.12
C ARG A 42 0.77 -29.24 -0.48
N LYS A 43 0.96 -29.08 -1.80
CA LYS A 43 0.94 -27.76 -2.46
C LYS A 43 0.42 -27.89 -3.89
N VAL A 44 -0.08 -26.79 -4.40
CA VAL A 44 -0.34 -26.57 -5.82
C VAL A 44 0.77 -25.71 -6.37
N ILE A 45 1.39 -26.18 -7.45
CA ILE A 45 2.45 -25.47 -8.17
C ILE A 45 1.85 -25.02 -9.50
N ILE A 46 2.01 -23.76 -9.86
CA ILE A 46 1.60 -23.26 -11.17
C ILE A 46 2.72 -23.60 -12.15
N THR A 47 2.37 -24.16 -13.31
CA THR A 47 3.34 -24.47 -14.35
C THR A 47 3.85 -23.18 -15.02
N PRO A 48 5.01 -23.19 -15.70
CA PRO A 48 5.47 -22.02 -16.47
C PRO A 48 4.47 -21.57 -17.54
N LEU A 49 3.69 -22.51 -18.10
CA LEU A 49 2.59 -22.17 -19.01
C LEU A 49 1.42 -21.57 -18.23
N GLY A 50 1.12 -22.11 -17.04
CA GLY A 50 0.10 -21.58 -16.14
C GLY A 50 0.34 -20.11 -15.76
N GLU A 51 1.57 -19.72 -15.49
CA GLU A 51 1.92 -18.32 -15.20
C GLU A 51 1.62 -17.41 -16.42
N ARG A 52 1.98 -17.81 -17.63
CA ARG A 52 1.65 -17.03 -18.84
C ARG A 52 0.15 -16.94 -19.10
N VAL A 53 -0.58 -18.03 -18.89
CA VAL A 53 -2.05 -18.04 -19.00
C VAL A 53 -2.68 -17.15 -17.94
N LEU A 54 -2.14 -17.13 -16.72
CA LEU A 54 -2.60 -16.28 -15.64
C LEU A 54 -2.48 -14.78 -16.01
N ASP A 55 -1.39 -14.37 -16.66
CA ASP A 55 -1.23 -12.97 -17.10
C ASP A 55 -2.26 -12.60 -18.19
N HIS A 56 -2.59 -13.52 -19.08
CA HIS A 56 -3.68 -13.31 -20.04
C HIS A 56 -5.04 -13.26 -19.37
N ALA A 57 -5.30 -14.17 -18.42
CA ALA A 57 -6.55 -14.19 -17.66
C ALA A 57 -6.77 -12.90 -16.86
N ARG A 58 -5.72 -12.37 -16.22
CA ARG A 58 -5.76 -11.07 -15.53
C ARG A 58 -6.16 -9.95 -16.47
N ARG A 59 -5.59 -9.88 -17.67
CA ARG A 59 -5.96 -8.86 -18.67
C ARG A 59 -7.41 -8.97 -19.13
N VAL A 60 -7.92 -10.17 -19.33
CA VAL A 60 -9.34 -10.40 -19.69
C VAL A 60 -10.27 -9.93 -18.56
N LEU A 61 -9.96 -10.31 -17.31
CA LEU A 61 -10.74 -9.88 -16.15
C LEU A 61 -10.69 -8.36 -15.96
N SER A 62 -9.54 -7.73 -16.14
CA SER A 62 -9.41 -6.27 -16.10
C SER A 62 -10.24 -5.58 -17.17
N SER A 63 -10.27 -6.13 -18.41
CA SER A 63 -11.11 -5.59 -19.48
C SER A 63 -12.60 -5.75 -19.21
N LEU A 64 -13.01 -6.86 -18.61
CA LEU A 64 -14.40 -7.07 -18.20
C LEU A 64 -14.81 -6.08 -17.09
N HIS A 65 -13.90 -5.86 -16.13
CA HIS A 65 -14.13 -4.89 -15.07
C HIS A 65 -14.26 -3.46 -15.63
N ALA A 66 -13.39 -3.05 -16.54
CA ALA A 66 -13.46 -1.76 -17.21
C ALA A 66 -14.82 -1.55 -17.95
N LEU A 67 -15.35 -2.61 -18.54
CA LEU A 67 -16.68 -2.55 -19.19
C LEU A 67 -17.79 -2.32 -18.15
N THR A 68 -17.74 -2.95 -17.00
CA THR A 68 -18.74 -2.71 -15.94
C THR A 68 -18.58 -1.32 -15.33
N GLU A 69 -17.37 -0.83 -15.13
CA GLU A 69 -17.10 0.54 -14.67
C GLU A 69 -17.67 1.59 -15.63
N GLU A 70 -17.53 1.39 -16.94
CA GLU A 70 -18.06 2.32 -17.95
C GLU A 70 -19.58 2.44 -17.90
N VAL A 71 -20.27 1.32 -17.71
CA VAL A 71 -21.72 1.30 -17.54
C VAL A 71 -22.15 1.98 -16.24
N GLU A 72 -21.42 1.79 -15.16
CA GLU A 72 -21.71 2.41 -13.85
C GLU A 72 -21.42 3.92 -13.86
N ALA A 73 -20.28 4.33 -14.42
CA ALA A 73 -19.92 5.75 -14.57
C ALA A 73 -20.95 6.54 -15.37
N ALA A 74 -21.56 5.90 -16.38
CA ALA A 74 -22.61 6.52 -17.19
C ALA A 74 -23.94 6.70 -16.43
N ARG A 75 -24.15 5.97 -15.34
CA ARG A 75 -25.42 6.03 -14.57
C ARG A 75 -25.43 7.14 -13.52
N ARG A 76 -24.44 7.16 -12.62
CA ARG A 76 -24.26 8.20 -11.58
C ARG A 76 -22.81 8.20 -11.11
N PRO A 77 -22.13 9.36 -11.12
CA PRO A 77 -20.76 9.45 -10.62
C PRO A 77 -20.67 9.16 -9.12
N PHE A 78 -19.67 8.41 -8.71
CA PHE A 78 -19.38 8.05 -7.31
C PHE A 78 -20.59 7.49 -6.54
N THR A 79 -21.28 6.53 -7.13
CA THR A 79 -22.34 5.73 -6.49
C THR A 79 -22.00 4.24 -6.60
N GLY A 80 -22.59 3.42 -5.73
CA GLY A 80 -22.34 1.97 -5.69
C GLY A 80 -20.96 1.59 -5.10
N PRO A 81 -20.47 0.38 -5.36
CA PRO A 81 -19.25 -0.12 -4.73
C PRO A 81 -17.98 0.57 -5.28
N LEU A 82 -17.05 0.88 -4.37
CA LEU A 82 -15.70 1.35 -4.67
C LEU A 82 -14.71 0.58 -3.81
N HIS A 83 -13.86 -0.21 -4.44
CA HIS A 83 -12.81 -0.97 -3.78
C HIS A 83 -11.51 -0.16 -3.72
N LEU A 84 -11.25 0.41 -2.54
CA LEU A 84 -10.05 1.19 -2.26
C LEU A 84 -8.97 0.30 -1.66
N GLY A 85 -7.84 0.18 -2.33
CA GLY A 85 -6.62 -0.38 -1.76
C GLY A 85 -5.81 0.69 -1.05
N VAL A 86 -5.28 0.41 0.14
CA VAL A 86 -4.46 1.36 0.90
C VAL A 86 -3.29 0.65 1.56
N ILE A 87 -2.11 1.29 1.55
CA ILE A 87 -0.92 0.74 2.21
C ILE A 87 -0.99 0.91 3.73
N PRO A 88 -0.46 -0.06 4.53
CA PRO A 88 -0.53 -0.02 6.00
C PRO A 88 0.12 1.19 6.65
N THR A 89 1.09 1.82 5.98
CA THR A 89 1.77 3.02 6.48
C THR A 89 1.02 4.32 6.20
N VAL A 90 -0.19 4.24 5.62
CA VAL A 90 -1.08 5.37 5.29
C VAL A 90 -2.46 5.17 5.88
N ALA A 91 -2.99 3.94 5.84
CA ALA A 91 -4.36 3.62 6.23
C ALA A 91 -4.76 4.20 7.61
N PRO A 92 -4.05 3.93 8.73
CA PRO A 92 -4.49 4.37 10.05
C PRO A 92 -4.56 5.91 10.21
N TYR A 93 -3.80 6.64 9.39
CA TYR A 93 -3.61 8.09 9.53
C TYR A 93 -4.53 8.89 8.61
N LEU A 94 -4.86 8.37 7.43
CA LEU A 94 -5.68 9.04 6.44
C LEU A 94 -7.15 8.56 6.41
N LEU A 95 -7.42 7.31 6.76
CA LEU A 95 -8.80 6.77 6.75
C LEU A 95 -9.79 7.59 7.57
N PRO A 96 -9.45 8.15 8.77
CA PRO A 96 -10.40 8.98 9.51
C PRO A 96 -10.89 10.20 8.73
N ALA A 97 -10.01 10.88 8.00
CA ALA A 97 -10.36 12.03 7.16
C ALA A 97 -11.14 11.59 5.91
N LEU A 98 -10.67 10.53 5.23
CA LEU A 98 -11.29 9.97 4.06
C LEU A 98 -12.72 9.47 4.33
N LEU A 99 -12.94 8.75 5.44
CA LEU A 99 -14.27 8.25 5.81
C LEU A 99 -15.24 9.37 6.15
N ARG A 100 -14.77 10.44 6.82
CA ARG A 100 -15.59 11.65 7.02
C ARG A 100 -15.98 12.27 5.69
N LEU A 101 -15.02 12.43 4.77
CA LEU A 101 -15.27 12.96 3.44
C LEU A 101 -16.31 12.13 2.67
N VAL A 102 -16.13 10.81 2.61
CA VAL A 102 -17.06 9.92 1.91
C VAL A 102 -18.48 10.05 2.47
N ARG A 103 -18.64 10.00 3.79
CA ARG A 103 -19.95 10.14 4.43
C ARG A 103 -20.66 11.47 4.13
N THR A 104 -19.90 12.56 3.99
CA THR A 104 -20.50 13.90 3.79
C THR A 104 -20.70 14.24 2.32
N SER A 105 -19.78 13.86 1.46
CA SER A 105 -19.76 14.30 0.05
C SER A 105 -20.22 13.22 -0.94
N TYR A 106 -20.19 11.95 -0.53
CA TYR A 106 -20.52 10.80 -1.39
C TYR A 106 -21.39 9.77 -0.64
N PRO A 107 -22.61 10.17 -0.18
CA PRO A 107 -23.44 9.31 0.69
C PRO A 107 -23.92 8.01 0.01
N ASP A 108 -23.99 8.00 -1.33
CA ASP A 108 -24.41 6.84 -2.13
C ASP A 108 -23.24 5.94 -2.52
N LEU A 109 -22.01 6.24 -2.06
CA LEU A 109 -20.81 5.43 -2.30
C LEU A 109 -20.66 4.34 -1.26
N GLU A 110 -20.60 3.09 -1.70
CA GLU A 110 -20.31 1.92 -0.86
C GLU A 110 -18.80 1.65 -0.87
N LEU A 111 -18.10 2.21 0.12
CA LEU A 111 -16.64 2.13 0.19
C LEU A 111 -16.19 0.80 0.84
N HIS A 112 -15.45 -0.01 0.09
CA HIS A 112 -14.76 -1.20 0.56
C HIS A 112 -13.26 -0.93 0.67
N VAL A 113 -12.71 -1.00 1.88
CA VAL A 113 -11.28 -0.72 2.13
C VAL A 113 -10.50 -2.02 2.25
N HIS A 114 -9.40 -2.12 1.49
CA HIS A 114 -8.47 -3.23 1.49
C HIS A 114 -7.09 -2.73 1.90
N GLU A 115 -6.62 -3.13 3.07
CA GLU A 115 -5.29 -2.77 3.55
C GLU A 115 -4.31 -3.91 3.23
N GLU A 116 -3.38 -3.65 2.31
CA GLU A 116 -2.38 -4.62 1.87
C GLU A 116 -1.07 -3.94 1.48
N ARG A 117 0.01 -4.73 1.34
CA ARG A 117 1.31 -4.24 0.86
C ARG A 117 1.23 -3.85 -0.62
N THR A 118 2.10 -2.93 -1.04
CA THR A 118 2.11 -2.35 -2.39
C THR A 118 2.03 -3.38 -3.52
N PRO A 119 2.81 -4.50 -3.53
CA PRO A 119 2.71 -5.48 -4.61
C PRO A 119 1.32 -6.10 -4.75
N SER A 120 0.69 -6.50 -3.63
CA SER A 120 -0.65 -7.08 -3.63
C SER A 120 -1.71 -6.09 -4.11
N LEU A 121 -1.58 -4.81 -3.72
CA LEU A 121 -2.47 -3.73 -4.16
C LEU A 121 -2.37 -3.51 -5.67
N LEU A 122 -1.16 -3.45 -6.22
CA LEU A 122 -0.93 -3.27 -7.65
C LEU A 122 -1.46 -4.47 -8.46
N ASP A 123 -1.27 -5.69 -7.97
CA ASP A 123 -1.87 -6.89 -8.56
C ASP A 123 -3.41 -6.86 -8.48
N GLY A 124 -3.97 -6.38 -7.38
CA GLY A 124 -5.40 -6.19 -7.21
C GLY A 124 -5.99 -5.18 -8.19
N LEU A 125 -5.30 -4.04 -8.38
CA LEU A 125 -5.68 -3.00 -9.34
C LEU A 125 -5.62 -3.53 -10.78
N ALA A 126 -4.52 -4.18 -11.15
CA ALA A 126 -4.33 -4.75 -12.49
C ALA A 126 -5.36 -5.84 -12.81
N ALA A 127 -5.76 -6.63 -11.82
CA ALA A 127 -6.78 -7.67 -11.95
C ALA A 127 -8.23 -7.15 -11.89
N GLY A 128 -8.45 -5.85 -11.64
CA GLY A 128 -9.78 -5.26 -11.49
C GLY A 128 -10.49 -5.60 -10.18
N ARG A 129 -9.80 -6.16 -9.18
CA ARG A 129 -10.35 -6.37 -7.84
C ARG A 129 -10.37 -5.09 -7.00
N LEU A 130 -9.50 -4.15 -7.33
CA LEU A 130 -9.43 -2.83 -6.73
C LEU A 130 -9.64 -1.77 -7.82
N ASP A 131 -10.28 -0.68 -7.45
CA ASP A 131 -10.64 0.41 -8.35
C ASP A 131 -9.62 1.55 -8.30
N VAL A 132 -9.17 1.86 -7.11
CA VAL A 132 -8.24 2.93 -6.81
C VAL A 132 -7.34 2.53 -5.64
N LEU A 133 -6.09 2.95 -5.69
CA LEU A 133 -5.12 2.73 -4.61
C LEU A 133 -4.75 4.08 -3.97
N LEU A 134 -4.52 4.06 -2.65
CA LEU A 134 -3.93 5.16 -1.88
C LEU A 134 -2.58 4.68 -1.35
N LEU A 135 -1.48 5.21 -1.92
CA LEU A 135 -0.14 4.71 -1.68
C LEU A 135 0.94 5.76 -1.93
N ALA A 136 2.20 5.38 -1.70
CA ALA A 136 3.34 6.24 -2.02
C ALA A 136 3.62 6.23 -3.53
N LEU A 137 3.92 7.42 -4.07
CA LEU A 137 4.23 7.64 -5.49
C LEU A 137 5.74 7.87 -5.71
N PRO A 138 6.27 7.46 -6.87
CA PRO A 138 5.57 6.74 -7.94
C PRO A 138 5.13 5.34 -7.49
N SER A 139 3.97 4.89 -7.99
CA SER A 139 3.36 3.63 -7.54
C SER A 139 4.23 2.40 -7.85
N GLY A 140 5.05 2.47 -8.89
CA GLY A 140 5.89 1.35 -9.33
C GLY A 140 5.08 0.18 -9.89
N GLY A 141 5.73 -0.99 -9.99
CA GLY A 141 5.09 -2.23 -10.46
C GLY A 141 5.28 -2.53 -11.94
N SER A 142 4.84 -3.72 -12.35
CA SER A 142 4.97 -4.22 -13.73
C SER A 142 3.84 -3.73 -14.66
N SER A 143 2.69 -3.36 -14.09
CA SER A 143 1.55 -2.84 -14.84
C SER A 143 1.50 -1.31 -14.75
N PRO A 144 1.21 -0.61 -15.84
CA PRO A 144 1.12 0.84 -15.82
C PRO A 144 -0.05 1.30 -14.94
N THR A 145 0.18 2.41 -14.21
CA THR A 145 -0.83 3.11 -13.43
C THR A 145 -0.93 4.55 -13.86
N ARG A 146 -2.06 5.18 -13.58
CA ARG A 146 -2.23 6.62 -13.62
C ARG A 146 -2.14 7.13 -12.19
N ASP A 147 -1.06 7.84 -11.90
CA ASP A 147 -0.80 8.39 -10.58
C ASP A 147 -1.38 9.81 -10.46
N ILE A 148 -2.10 10.07 -9.36
CA ILE A 148 -2.73 11.37 -9.05
C ILE A 148 -2.15 11.82 -7.70
N PRO A 149 -1.18 12.73 -7.67
CA PRO A 149 -0.58 13.22 -6.44
C PRO A 149 -1.59 13.88 -5.52
N LEU A 150 -1.48 13.66 -4.21
CA LEU A 150 -2.29 14.32 -3.19
C LEU A 150 -1.47 15.28 -2.35
N PHE A 151 -0.39 14.79 -1.76
CA PHE A 151 0.48 15.60 -0.90
C PHE A 151 1.89 15.02 -0.80
N ASP A 152 2.81 15.86 -0.34
CA ASP A 152 4.14 15.48 0.12
C ASP A 152 4.19 15.57 1.64
N GLU A 153 4.84 14.59 2.27
CA GLU A 153 5.10 14.58 3.71
C GLU A 153 6.57 14.26 4.00
N ASP A 154 7.09 14.89 5.06
CA ASP A 154 8.45 14.66 5.50
C ASP A 154 8.56 13.43 6.38
N PHE A 155 9.73 12.82 6.41
CA PHE A 155 10.09 11.86 7.45
C PHE A 155 10.65 12.58 8.67
N VAL A 156 10.37 12.03 9.83
CA VAL A 156 10.95 12.43 11.11
C VAL A 156 11.76 11.28 11.69
N LEU A 157 12.88 11.60 12.32
CA LEU A 157 13.66 10.64 13.09
C LEU A 157 12.99 10.43 14.44
N VAL A 158 12.69 9.18 14.81
CA VAL A 158 12.11 8.81 16.09
C VAL A 158 13.13 8.01 16.90
N THR A 159 13.33 8.43 18.15
CA THR A 159 14.34 7.91 19.05
C THR A 159 13.76 7.62 20.44
N PRO A 160 14.43 6.82 21.28
CA PRO A 160 14.12 6.76 22.70
C PRO A 160 14.27 8.14 23.38
N PRO A 161 13.59 8.46 24.48
CA PRO A 161 13.62 9.78 25.10
C PRO A 161 15.00 10.23 25.59
N GLY A 162 15.83 9.30 26.04
CA GLY A 162 17.19 9.56 26.52
C GLY A 162 18.26 9.60 25.42
N HIS A 163 17.88 9.53 24.18
CA HIS A 163 18.83 9.52 23.06
C HIS A 163 19.52 10.90 22.92
N PRO A 164 20.83 10.97 22.56
CA PRO A 164 21.58 12.24 22.43
C PRO A 164 20.98 13.23 21.44
N LEU A 165 20.18 12.77 20.50
CA LEU A 165 19.48 13.60 19.52
C LEU A 165 18.09 14.08 20.02
N ALA A 166 17.57 13.50 21.09
CA ALA A 166 16.29 13.93 21.66
C ALA A 166 16.34 15.42 22.07
N GLY A 167 15.30 16.17 21.71
CA GLY A 167 15.22 17.60 22.02
C GLY A 167 15.98 18.54 21.08
N ARG A 168 16.69 18.03 20.07
CA ARG A 168 17.23 18.88 18.99
C ARG A 168 16.11 19.39 18.09
N ALA A 169 16.21 20.63 17.63
CA ALA A 169 15.25 21.22 16.70
C ALA A 169 15.26 20.51 15.34
N SER A 170 16.44 20.21 14.84
CA SER A 170 16.66 19.45 13.61
C SER A 170 18.02 18.74 13.61
N VAL A 171 18.16 17.76 12.73
CA VAL A 171 19.40 17.02 12.48
C VAL A 171 19.68 16.93 10.98
N PRO A 172 20.94 16.91 10.54
CA PRO A 172 21.28 16.63 9.15
C PRO A 172 21.08 15.15 8.85
N ARG A 173 20.99 14.77 7.56
CA ARG A 173 20.75 13.36 7.16
C ARG A 173 21.91 12.43 7.49
N ASP A 174 23.14 12.93 7.47
CA ASP A 174 24.36 12.18 7.74
C ASP A 174 24.42 11.59 9.16
N VAL A 175 23.59 12.10 10.08
CA VAL A 175 23.43 11.49 11.42
C VAL A 175 23.03 10.02 11.35
N LEU A 176 22.39 9.59 10.27
CA LEU A 176 21.96 8.20 10.06
C LEU A 176 23.14 7.22 9.88
N LEU A 177 24.34 7.72 9.60
CA LEU A 177 25.59 6.92 9.51
C LEU A 177 25.92 6.17 10.80
N ASP A 178 25.63 6.81 11.94
CA ASP A 178 26.03 6.34 13.26
C ASP A 178 24.85 5.75 14.06
N LEU A 179 23.72 5.46 13.41
CA LEU A 179 22.50 5.03 14.07
C LEU A 179 22.05 3.64 13.63
N ASP A 180 21.58 2.85 14.60
CA ASP A 180 20.90 1.59 14.34
C ASP A 180 19.47 1.86 13.91
N VAL A 181 19.25 1.96 12.60
CA VAL A 181 17.92 2.25 12.02
C VAL A 181 17.12 0.96 11.90
N LEU A 182 16.04 0.89 12.65
CA LEU A 182 15.07 -0.21 12.59
C LEU A 182 14.12 -0.02 11.40
N LEU A 183 13.83 -1.12 10.71
CA LEU A 183 13.05 -1.12 9.47
C LEU A 183 11.82 -2.03 9.57
N LEU A 184 10.84 -1.74 8.72
CA LEU A 184 9.74 -2.66 8.47
C LEU A 184 10.21 -3.90 7.69
N GLU A 185 9.38 -4.95 7.69
CA GLU A 185 9.57 -6.13 6.84
C GLU A 185 9.53 -5.79 5.34
N GLU A 186 10.02 -6.71 4.52
CA GLU A 186 9.96 -6.60 3.06
C GLU A 186 8.53 -6.48 2.52
N GLY A 187 8.36 -5.75 1.42
CA GLY A 187 7.07 -5.46 0.79
C GLY A 187 6.38 -4.20 1.30
N HIS A 188 6.93 -3.53 2.32
CA HIS A 188 6.49 -2.19 2.70
C HIS A 188 7.33 -1.13 1.96
N CYS A 189 6.68 -0.28 1.16
CA CYS A 189 7.39 0.81 0.45
C CYS A 189 8.17 1.74 1.40
N LEU A 190 7.67 1.93 2.62
CA LEU A 190 8.37 2.71 3.64
C LEU A 190 9.75 2.15 4.01
N ARG A 191 9.91 0.81 3.97
CA ARG A 191 11.22 0.18 4.16
C ARG A 191 12.20 0.61 3.09
N ASP A 192 11.78 0.52 1.82
CA ASP A 192 12.63 0.85 0.68
C ASP A 192 12.99 2.34 0.69
N GLN A 193 12.03 3.20 1.01
CA GLN A 193 12.24 4.63 1.20
C GLN A 193 13.23 4.93 2.33
N ALA A 194 13.11 4.28 3.48
CA ALA A 194 14.05 4.44 4.58
C ALA A 194 15.47 3.96 4.19
N LEU A 195 15.58 2.86 3.46
CA LEU A 195 16.86 2.38 2.93
C LEU A 195 17.47 3.36 1.92
N ASP A 196 16.66 3.96 1.05
CA ASP A 196 17.14 4.96 0.09
C ASP A 196 17.66 6.21 0.82
N ILE A 197 16.93 6.72 1.81
CA ILE A 197 17.35 7.85 2.64
C ILE A 197 18.69 7.55 3.35
N CYS A 198 18.84 6.34 3.91
CA CYS A 198 20.09 5.94 4.56
C CYS A 198 21.24 5.83 3.55
N ARG A 199 21.02 5.27 2.36
CA ARG A 199 22.03 5.20 1.30
C ARG A 199 22.45 6.59 0.80
N GLU A 200 21.50 7.51 0.61
CA GLU A 200 21.79 8.90 0.25
C GLU A 200 22.60 9.62 1.32
N ALA A 201 22.42 9.27 2.59
CA ALA A 201 23.24 9.73 3.71
C ALA A 201 24.63 9.08 3.75
N GLY A 202 24.89 8.05 2.93
CA GLY A 202 26.13 7.28 2.94
C GLY A 202 26.14 6.12 3.95
N ALA A 203 25.00 5.84 4.59
CA ALA A 203 24.88 4.73 5.54
C ALA A 203 24.62 3.41 4.78
N ASP A 204 25.53 2.46 4.93
CA ASP A 204 25.35 1.11 4.39
C ASP A 204 24.67 0.24 5.47
N LEU A 205 23.34 0.25 5.47
CA LEU A 205 22.58 -0.57 6.41
C LEU A 205 22.70 -2.04 6.01
N PRO A 206 23.13 -2.93 6.92
CA PRO A 206 23.16 -4.34 6.64
C PRO A 206 21.75 -4.83 6.29
N GLN A 207 21.59 -5.46 5.13
CA GLN A 207 20.32 -6.03 4.66
C GLN A 207 19.75 -7.12 5.59
N GLY A 208 20.49 -7.50 6.61
CA GLY A 208 20.24 -8.61 7.55
C GLY A 208 20.05 -8.21 9.02
N GLY A 209 19.68 -6.97 9.34
CA GLY A 209 19.38 -6.58 10.73
C GLY A 209 18.37 -7.55 11.38
N SER A 210 18.67 -8.03 12.59
CA SER A 210 17.94 -9.10 13.27
C SER A 210 16.52 -8.71 13.71
N THR A 211 16.21 -7.43 13.76
CA THR A 211 14.93 -6.92 14.27
C THR A 211 14.16 -6.21 13.16
N ARG A 212 13.04 -6.78 12.78
CA ARG A 212 12.11 -6.24 11.77
C ARG A 212 10.71 -6.22 12.36
N ALA A 213 9.91 -5.24 11.96
CA ALA A 213 8.54 -5.10 12.39
C ALA A 213 7.56 -5.27 11.24
N ALA A 214 6.45 -5.96 11.48
CA ALA A 214 5.38 -6.14 10.51
C ALA A 214 4.52 -4.88 10.32
N GLY A 215 4.62 -3.89 11.21
CA GLY A 215 3.86 -2.64 11.13
C GLY A 215 4.48 -1.54 11.98
N LEU A 216 4.05 -0.30 11.74
CA LEU A 216 4.59 0.90 12.41
C LEU A 216 4.42 0.87 13.92
N SER A 217 3.27 0.43 14.42
CA SER A 217 3.02 0.37 15.86
C SER A 217 4.02 -0.57 16.59
N THR A 218 4.38 -1.70 15.98
CA THR A 218 5.40 -2.59 16.53
C THR A 218 6.79 -1.94 16.44
N LEU A 219 7.10 -1.31 15.31
CA LEU A 219 8.37 -0.63 15.08
C LEU A 219 8.63 0.44 16.15
N VAL A 220 7.61 1.24 16.44
CA VAL A 220 7.64 2.28 17.47
C VAL A 220 7.87 1.71 18.87
N GLN A 221 7.28 0.55 19.22
CA GLN A 221 7.52 -0.10 20.51
C GLN A 221 8.96 -0.63 20.63
N LEU A 222 9.57 -1.09 19.54
CA LEU A 222 10.98 -1.49 19.52
C LEU A 222 11.89 -0.28 19.78
N VAL A 223 11.60 0.87 19.19
CA VAL A 223 12.31 2.13 19.47
C VAL A 223 12.11 2.56 20.92
N ALA A 224 10.89 2.54 21.42
CA ALA A 224 10.58 2.87 22.83
C ALA A 224 11.32 1.91 23.82
N GLY A 225 11.57 0.68 23.41
CA GLY A 225 12.37 -0.31 24.13
C GLY A 225 13.89 -0.09 24.06
N GLY A 226 14.36 0.91 23.29
CA GLY A 226 15.78 1.23 23.18
C GLY A 226 16.57 0.36 22.21
N LEU A 227 15.90 -0.35 21.29
CA LEU A 227 16.55 -1.26 20.33
C LEU A 227 17.17 -0.53 19.12
N GLY A 228 16.91 0.76 18.96
CA GLY A 228 17.44 1.59 17.89
C GLY A 228 16.57 2.81 17.66
N VAL A 229 16.62 3.36 16.45
CA VAL A 229 15.85 4.51 15.99
C VAL A 229 15.07 4.13 14.74
N THR A 230 14.10 4.97 14.31
CA THR A 230 13.42 4.74 13.03
C THR A 230 13.00 6.03 12.36
N LEU A 231 12.58 5.94 11.09
CA LEU A 231 12.01 7.01 10.31
C LEU A 231 10.48 6.82 10.25
N LEU A 232 9.72 7.81 10.73
CA LEU A 232 8.26 7.82 10.59
C LEU A 232 7.82 8.93 9.65
N PRO A 233 6.77 8.70 8.85
CA PRO A 233 6.07 9.78 8.16
C PRO A 233 5.47 10.78 9.15
N ALA A 234 5.47 12.05 8.83
CA ALA A 234 4.94 13.09 9.70
C ALA A 234 3.48 12.83 10.10
N THR A 235 2.65 12.29 9.19
CA THR A 235 1.25 11.94 9.47
C THR A 235 1.08 10.82 10.51
N ALA A 236 2.07 9.95 10.66
CA ALA A 236 2.02 8.85 11.63
C ALA A 236 2.43 9.29 13.04
N LEU A 237 3.16 10.40 13.17
CA LEU A 237 3.81 10.79 14.42
C LEU A 237 2.82 10.97 15.58
N ASP A 238 1.76 11.75 15.39
CA ASP A 238 0.80 12.06 16.46
C ASP A 238 0.07 10.80 16.94
N VAL A 239 -0.28 9.90 16.03
CA VAL A 239 -0.98 8.67 16.37
C VAL A 239 -0.06 7.68 17.08
N GLU A 240 1.15 7.51 16.60
CA GLU A 240 2.09 6.52 17.13
C GLU A 240 2.82 7.02 18.38
N ALA A 241 3.19 8.30 18.44
CA ALA A 241 3.79 8.89 19.63
C ALA A 241 2.78 9.07 20.78
N GLY A 242 1.51 9.33 20.46
CA GLY A 242 0.44 9.41 21.46
C GLY A 242 0.15 8.08 22.18
N ARG A 243 0.69 6.98 21.71
CA ARG A 243 0.55 5.65 22.32
C ARG A 243 1.60 5.37 23.40
N THR A 244 2.63 6.19 23.51
CA THR A 244 3.70 6.01 24.50
C THR A 244 4.45 7.32 24.77
N ASP A 245 4.66 7.64 26.04
CA ASP A 245 5.50 8.76 26.48
C ASP A 245 7.02 8.46 26.35
N ARG A 246 7.38 7.35 25.72
CA ARG A 246 8.74 6.82 25.62
C ARG A 246 9.40 7.07 24.27
N LEU A 247 9.00 8.12 23.58
CA LEU A 247 9.55 8.49 22.27
C LEU A 247 9.92 9.96 22.25
N ALA A 248 10.98 10.26 21.52
CA ALA A 248 11.30 11.60 21.07
C ALA A 248 11.32 11.63 19.54
N SER A 249 10.89 12.73 18.95
CA SER A 249 10.95 12.96 17.52
C SER A 249 11.84 14.15 17.20
N VAL A 250 12.60 14.05 16.12
CA VAL A 250 13.50 15.10 15.63
C VAL A 250 13.30 15.26 14.14
N ARG A 251 13.14 16.49 13.68
CA ARG A 251 13.02 16.78 12.25
C ARG A 251 14.38 16.71 11.58
N PHE A 252 14.38 16.44 10.27
CA PHE A 252 15.59 16.64 9.47
C PHE A 252 15.72 18.11 9.06
N ALA A 253 16.96 18.54 8.89
CA ALA A 253 17.26 19.84 8.29
C ALA A 253 16.85 19.85 6.81
N ASP A 254 16.47 21.03 6.29
CA ASP A 254 16.10 21.18 4.88
C ASP A 254 17.30 20.97 3.91
N PRO A 255 17.05 20.29 2.79
CA PRO A 255 15.81 19.67 2.36
C PRO A 255 15.56 18.36 3.12
N ALA A 256 14.45 18.30 3.86
CA ALA A 256 14.08 17.10 4.62
C ALA A 256 13.80 15.92 3.67
N PRO A 257 14.15 14.69 4.05
CA PRO A 257 13.72 13.52 3.31
C PRO A 257 12.21 13.36 3.46
N GLY A 258 11.54 12.95 2.39
CA GLY A 258 10.08 12.84 2.39
C GLY A 258 9.58 11.83 1.36
N ARG A 259 8.26 11.70 1.32
CA ARG A 259 7.58 10.89 0.32
C ARG A 259 6.35 11.62 -0.22
N ARG A 260 5.93 11.24 -1.41
CA ARG A 260 4.69 11.69 -2.02
C ARG A 260 3.62 10.62 -1.87
N ILE A 261 2.43 11.02 -1.42
CA ILE A 261 1.26 10.16 -1.34
C ILE A 261 0.24 10.60 -2.39
N GLY A 262 -0.40 9.63 -3.00
CA GLY A 262 -1.39 9.88 -4.03
C GLY A 262 -2.31 8.71 -4.29
N LEU A 263 -3.22 8.93 -5.24
CA LEU A 263 -4.06 7.87 -5.78
C LEU A 263 -3.38 7.26 -7.00
N ALA A 264 -3.53 5.95 -7.16
CA ALA A 264 -3.16 5.25 -8.39
C ALA A 264 -4.38 4.50 -8.94
N THR A 265 -4.62 4.63 -10.24
CA THR A 265 -5.76 4.04 -10.93
C THR A 265 -5.30 3.32 -12.19
N ARG A 266 -6.17 2.50 -12.79
CA ARG A 266 -5.89 1.93 -14.10
C ARG A 266 -5.85 3.02 -15.17
N PRO A 267 -4.85 3.01 -16.08
CA PRO A 267 -4.87 3.88 -17.25
C PRO A 267 -6.12 3.59 -18.09
N GLY A 268 -6.81 4.64 -18.51
CA GLY A 268 -8.01 4.50 -19.35
C GLY A 268 -9.29 4.07 -18.62
N SER A 269 -9.31 4.12 -17.28
CA SER A 269 -10.56 3.94 -16.53
C SER A 269 -11.62 4.95 -16.96
N ALA A 270 -12.85 4.48 -17.17
CA ALA A 270 -14.00 5.33 -17.49
C ALA A 270 -14.29 6.35 -16.37
N ARG A 271 -13.91 6.04 -15.15
CA ARG A 271 -14.08 6.87 -13.95
C ARG A 271 -12.95 7.90 -13.73
N THR A 272 -12.07 8.12 -14.71
CA THR A 272 -10.90 9.01 -14.57
C THR A 272 -11.28 10.40 -14.05
N ALA A 273 -12.30 11.04 -14.64
CA ALA A 273 -12.76 12.36 -14.22
C ALA A 273 -13.37 12.36 -12.80
N GLU A 274 -13.90 11.24 -12.35
CA GLU A 274 -14.40 11.06 -10.98
C GLU A 274 -13.23 10.98 -9.99
N TYR A 275 -12.20 10.20 -10.31
CA TYR A 275 -11.00 10.11 -9.46
C TYR A 275 -10.28 11.44 -9.35
N ASP A 276 -10.27 12.26 -10.41
CA ASP A 276 -9.70 13.62 -10.35
C ASP A 276 -10.49 14.52 -9.40
N ARG A 277 -11.82 14.48 -9.47
CA ARG A 277 -12.67 15.24 -8.52
C ARG A 277 -12.52 14.72 -7.09
N PHE A 278 -12.49 13.41 -6.92
CA PHE A 278 -12.27 12.80 -5.61
C PHE A 278 -10.92 13.20 -5.02
N ALA A 279 -9.86 13.17 -5.82
CA ALA A 279 -8.53 13.62 -5.40
C ALA A 279 -8.55 15.10 -4.98
N ALA A 280 -9.21 15.97 -5.72
CA ALA A 280 -9.35 17.38 -5.37
C ALA A 280 -10.06 17.57 -4.03
N THR A 281 -11.21 16.91 -3.83
CA THR A 281 -11.96 16.98 -2.57
C THR A 281 -11.16 16.35 -1.40
N LEU A 282 -10.42 15.28 -1.67
CA LEU A 282 -9.58 14.64 -0.66
C LEU A 282 -8.42 15.53 -0.24
N ARG A 283 -7.75 16.24 -1.18
CA ARG A 283 -6.72 17.23 -0.87
C ARG A 283 -7.23 18.28 0.11
N ASP A 284 -8.44 18.79 -0.11
CA ASP A 284 -9.03 19.78 0.81
C ASP A 284 -9.26 19.20 2.21
N ALA A 285 -9.74 17.96 2.30
CA ALA A 285 -9.96 17.29 3.58
C ALA A 285 -8.64 16.96 4.34
N LEU A 286 -7.52 16.92 3.63
CA LEU A 286 -6.20 16.60 4.20
C LEU A 286 -5.39 17.84 4.62
N ARG A 287 -5.89 19.08 4.39
CA ARG A 287 -5.18 20.32 4.72
C ARG A 287 -4.86 20.50 6.22
N GLU A 288 -5.60 19.82 7.09
CA GLU A 288 -5.38 19.87 8.55
C GLU A 288 -4.22 18.95 9.00
N LEU A 289 -3.73 18.07 8.13
CA LEU A 289 -2.61 17.20 8.43
C LEU A 289 -1.27 17.92 8.23
N PRO A 290 -0.17 17.42 8.85
CA PRO A 290 1.16 18.00 8.73
C PRO A 290 1.81 17.64 7.37
N VAL A 291 1.16 18.06 6.28
CA VAL A 291 1.53 17.71 4.89
C VAL A 291 1.54 18.94 3.98
N ARG A 292 2.22 18.84 2.87
CA ARG A 292 2.20 19.85 1.79
C ARG A 292 1.33 19.34 0.64
N ILE A 293 0.14 19.93 0.48
CA ILE A 293 -0.79 19.56 -0.60
C ILE A 293 -0.15 19.84 -1.97
N VAL A 294 -0.27 18.89 -2.88
CA VAL A 294 0.15 19.05 -4.28
C VAL A 294 -1.04 19.60 -5.08
N GLU A 295 -0.85 20.73 -5.75
CA GLU A 295 -1.86 21.37 -6.60
C GLU A 295 -2.03 20.69 -7.97
#